data_52431b511b3cbb2204fddd9c1fb4d951
#
_entry.id   52431b511b3cbb2204fddd9c1fb4d951
#
_cell.length_a   1.000
_cell.length_b   1.000
_cell.length_c   1.000
_cell.angle_alpha   90.00
_cell.angle_beta   90.00
_cell.angle_gamma   90.00
#
_symmetry.space_group_name_H-M   'P 1'
#
loop_
_entity.id
_entity.type
_entity.pdbx_description
1 polymer ?
#
loop_
_entity_poly.entity_id
_entity_poly.type
_entity_poly.pdbx_seq_one_letter_code
_entity_poly.pdbx_strand_id
1 'polypeptide(L)'
;AIGTVQPIVAATVRAQLSGTVFDIRFTEGQMVKKGQLLAQIDPRPYRLAMSQAQANLARDQAQLNLARVDLQRYRTLLSQDSIARQQVDTQAATVKQLEGTVGADQAAIGTARLNLEYTAISAPVSGRIGLRQADIGNYVTPGDANGIAVITQTSPIDVSFALPQDRLPALQRRLASGGMLAVQARDQSGATVLARGRFLTLDNQIDAASGTVKAKARFDNADGALFPNQFV
;
A
#
# COMPACT_ATOMS: atom_id res chain seq x y z
N ALA A 1 -26.03 -2.69 -25.81
CA ALA A 1 -25.79 -3.38 -24.53
C ALA A 1 -25.84 -2.35 -23.41
N ILE A 2 -26.35 -2.75 -22.27
CA ILE A 2 -26.26 -1.93 -21.05
C ILE A 2 -24.90 -2.22 -20.41
N GLY A 3 -24.19 -1.19 -20.04
CA GLY A 3 -22.89 -1.28 -19.39
C GLY A 3 -22.85 -0.60 -18.04
N THR A 4 -21.93 -1.01 -17.19
CA THR A 4 -21.64 -0.36 -15.89
C THR A 4 -20.23 0.20 -15.93
N VAL A 5 -20.11 1.46 -15.59
CA VAL A 5 -18.80 2.15 -15.49
C VAL A 5 -18.05 1.62 -14.27
N GLN A 6 -16.83 1.16 -14.46
CA GLN A 6 -15.99 0.59 -13.42
C GLN A 6 -14.65 1.31 -13.36
N PRO A 7 -14.20 1.72 -12.18
CA PRO A 7 -12.85 2.25 -12.04
C PRO A 7 -11.82 1.15 -12.31
N ILE A 8 -10.66 1.53 -12.86
CA ILE A 8 -9.56 0.57 -13.06
C ILE A 8 -9.01 0.12 -11.71
N VAL A 9 -8.89 1.06 -10.77
CA VAL A 9 -8.44 0.80 -9.39
C VAL A 9 -9.34 1.54 -8.43
N ALA A 10 -9.81 0.83 -7.42
CA ALA A 10 -10.41 1.41 -6.22
C ALA A 10 -9.65 0.88 -5.01
N ALA A 11 -9.02 1.77 -4.26
CA ALA A 11 -8.19 1.41 -3.11
C ALA A 11 -8.76 2.02 -1.83
N THR A 12 -9.12 1.18 -0.88
CA THR A 12 -9.47 1.63 0.47
C THR A 12 -8.19 1.99 1.23
N VAL A 13 -8.07 3.24 1.64
CA VAL A 13 -6.96 3.72 2.47
C VAL A 13 -7.21 3.31 3.91
N ARG A 14 -6.36 2.43 4.43
CA ARG A 14 -6.46 1.90 5.79
C ARG A 14 -5.26 2.29 6.63
N ALA A 15 -5.48 2.41 7.94
CA ALA A 15 -4.40 2.47 8.91
C ALA A 15 -3.63 1.13 8.91
N GLN A 16 -2.32 1.18 9.00
CA GLN A 16 -1.48 -0.02 9.18
C GLN A 16 -1.18 -0.29 10.66
N LEU A 17 -1.44 0.70 11.52
CA LEU A 17 -1.30 0.65 12.97
C LEU A 17 -2.56 1.17 13.62
N SER A 18 -2.79 0.74 14.85
CA SER A 18 -3.89 1.24 15.67
C SER A 18 -3.48 2.56 16.34
N GLY A 19 -4.41 3.51 16.41
CA GLY A 19 -4.16 4.78 17.11
C GLY A 19 -5.22 5.83 16.81
N THR A 20 -5.09 6.98 17.46
CA THR A 20 -6.01 8.11 17.27
C THR A 20 -5.59 8.91 16.04
N VAL A 21 -6.53 9.26 15.18
CA VAL A 21 -6.31 10.17 14.06
C VAL A 21 -6.02 11.57 14.60
N PHE A 22 -4.80 12.05 14.35
CA PHE A 22 -4.31 13.33 14.84
C PHE A 22 -4.54 14.46 13.85
N ASP A 23 -4.39 14.19 12.55
CA ASP A 23 -4.49 15.18 11.48
C ASP A 23 -5.04 14.53 10.20
N ILE A 24 -5.79 15.32 9.41
CA ILE A 24 -6.31 14.92 8.09
C ILE A 24 -5.95 16.02 7.09
N ARG A 25 -5.27 15.64 6.01
CA ARG A 25 -4.68 16.55 5.02
C ARG A 25 -5.27 16.42 3.64
N PHE A 26 -6.50 16.03 3.53
CA PHE A 26 -7.21 16.01 2.25
C PHE A 26 -8.60 16.63 2.38
N THR A 27 -9.09 17.13 1.25
CA THR A 27 -10.48 17.54 1.08
C THR A 27 -11.23 16.44 0.32
N GLU A 28 -12.45 16.15 0.73
CA GLU A 28 -13.31 15.18 0.07
C GLU A 28 -13.50 15.53 -1.41
N GLY A 29 -13.42 14.52 -2.26
CA GLY A 29 -13.56 14.69 -3.70
C GLY A 29 -12.34 15.24 -4.44
N GLN A 30 -11.25 15.60 -3.75
CA GLN A 30 -10.05 16.11 -4.43
C GLN A 30 -9.28 15.00 -5.18
N MET A 31 -8.48 15.42 -6.16
CA MET A 31 -7.50 14.53 -6.80
C MET A 31 -6.25 14.43 -5.92
N VAL A 32 -5.81 13.20 -5.66
CA VAL A 32 -4.60 12.90 -4.89
C VAL A 32 -3.61 12.13 -5.73
N LYS A 33 -2.32 12.29 -5.42
CA LYS A 33 -1.23 11.56 -6.07
C LYS A 33 -0.77 10.41 -5.18
N LYS A 34 -0.34 9.31 -5.78
CA LYS A 34 0.32 8.20 -5.06
C LYS A 34 1.45 8.73 -4.18
N GLY A 35 1.49 8.31 -2.90
CA GLY A 35 2.44 8.77 -1.90
C GLY A 35 2.07 10.08 -1.20
N GLN A 36 1.02 10.78 -1.63
CA GLN A 36 0.56 11.99 -0.94
C GLN A 36 0.06 11.65 0.46
N LEU A 37 0.51 12.41 1.47
CA LEU A 37 0.06 12.27 2.85
C LEU A 37 -1.41 12.67 2.96
N LEU A 38 -2.23 11.78 3.51
CA LEU A 38 -3.68 11.96 3.66
C LEU A 38 -4.09 12.17 5.10
N ALA A 39 -3.53 11.40 6.00
CA ALA A 39 -3.85 11.48 7.43
C ALA A 39 -2.63 11.10 8.27
N GLN A 40 -2.65 11.50 9.52
CA GLN A 40 -1.62 11.20 10.50
C GLN A 40 -2.25 10.58 11.73
N ILE A 41 -1.80 9.40 12.12
CA ILE A 41 -2.06 8.84 13.45
C ILE A 41 -1.13 9.54 14.45
N ASP A 42 -1.52 9.68 15.72
CA ASP A 42 -0.70 10.28 16.76
C ASP A 42 0.69 9.62 16.81
N PRO A 43 1.75 10.32 16.39
CA PRO A 43 3.08 9.74 16.29
C PRO A 43 3.83 9.72 17.64
N ARG A 44 3.30 10.36 18.70
CA ARG A 44 4.02 10.53 19.97
C ARG A 44 4.38 9.21 20.64
N PRO A 45 3.48 8.22 20.78
CA PRO A 45 3.84 6.93 21.37
C PRO A 45 4.94 6.21 20.57
N TYR A 46 4.88 6.28 19.25
CA TYR A 46 5.83 5.63 18.35
C TYR A 46 7.20 6.31 18.36
N ARG A 47 7.26 7.64 18.51
CA ARG A 47 8.51 8.38 18.70
C ARG A 47 9.18 8.01 20.03
N LEU A 48 8.41 7.88 21.11
CA LEU A 48 8.92 7.45 22.41
C LEU A 48 9.47 6.02 22.35
N ALA A 49 8.77 5.09 21.69
CA ALA A 49 9.25 3.73 21.49
C ALA A 49 10.57 3.70 20.70
N MET A 50 10.70 4.51 19.65
CA MET A 50 11.94 4.63 18.88
C MET A 50 13.08 5.21 19.76
N SER A 51 12.82 6.23 20.54
CA SER A 51 13.81 6.81 21.45
C SER A 51 14.28 5.80 22.51
N GLN A 52 13.35 5.00 23.05
CA GLN A 52 13.70 3.93 24.00
C GLN A 52 14.61 2.87 23.36
N ALA A 53 14.29 2.43 22.14
CA ALA A 53 15.13 1.47 21.41
C ALA A 53 16.53 2.03 21.13
N GLN A 54 16.64 3.31 20.78
CA GLN A 54 17.92 4.00 20.61
C GLN A 54 18.75 4.07 21.90
N ALA A 55 18.09 4.34 23.03
CA ALA A 55 18.76 4.37 24.33
C ALA A 55 19.28 2.99 24.75
N ASN A 56 18.54 1.91 24.47
CA ASN A 56 18.98 0.54 24.70
C ASN A 56 20.23 0.23 23.87
N LEU A 57 20.19 0.51 22.56
CA LEU A 57 21.36 0.33 21.69
C LEU A 57 22.59 1.08 22.22
N ALA A 58 22.43 2.33 22.64
CA ALA A 58 23.55 3.13 23.14
C ALA A 58 24.17 2.50 24.40
N ARG A 59 23.34 2.00 25.34
CA ARG A 59 23.79 1.28 26.54
C ARG A 59 24.57 0.01 26.16
N ASP A 60 24.01 -0.82 25.32
CA ASP A 60 24.57 -2.14 25.03
C ASP A 60 25.79 -2.03 24.09
N GLN A 61 25.83 -1.00 23.25
CA GLN A 61 27.04 -0.65 22.50
C GLN A 61 28.20 -0.21 23.42
N ALA A 62 27.91 0.53 24.50
CA ALA A 62 28.92 0.89 25.49
C ALA A 62 29.45 -0.34 26.23
N GLN A 63 28.56 -1.29 26.59
CA GLN A 63 28.97 -2.55 27.22
C GLN A 63 29.84 -3.40 26.27
N LEU A 64 29.44 -3.50 24.99
CA LEU A 64 30.24 -4.20 23.97
C LEU A 64 31.64 -3.58 23.82
N ASN A 65 31.70 -2.25 23.78
CA ASN A 65 32.99 -1.55 23.67
C ASN A 65 33.89 -1.85 24.86
N LEU A 66 33.36 -1.83 26.09
CA LEU A 66 34.08 -2.21 27.30
C LEU A 66 34.59 -3.66 27.20
N ALA A 67 33.71 -4.60 26.86
CA ALA A 67 34.07 -6.01 26.73
C ALA A 67 35.17 -6.24 25.68
N ARG A 68 35.17 -5.49 24.57
CA ARG A 68 36.23 -5.54 23.55
C ARG A 68 37.57 -5.03 24.07
N VAL A 69 37.57 -3.93 24.85
CA VAL A 69 38.79 -3.40 25.48
C VAL A 69 39.37 -4.43 26.45
N ASP A 70 38.50 -5.06 27.27
CA ASP A 70 38.97 -6.10 28.23
C ASP A 70 39.49 -7.34 27.50
N LEU A 71 38.84 -7.78 26.41
CA LEU A 71 39.33 -8.86 25.59
C LEU A 71 40.72 -8.56 25.03
N GLN A 72 40.94 -7.34 24.55
CA GLN A 72 42.25 -6.93 24.04
C GLN A 72 43.31 -6.93 25.16
N ARG A 73 42.95 -6.45 26.34
CA ARG A 73 43.85 -6.49 27.53
C ARG A 73 44.18 -7.93 27.90
N TYR A 74 43.20 -8.83 27.96
CA TYR A 74 43.41 -10.24 28.27
C TYR A 74 44.28 -10.95 27.23
N ARG A 75 44.15 -10.65 25.96
CA ARG A 75 45.02 -11.17 24.91
C ARG A 75 46.47 -10.72 25.09
N THR A 76 46.70 -9.49 25.48
CA THR A 76 48.05 -9.00 25.79
C THR A 76 48.64 -9.69 27.02
N LEU A 77 47.88 -9.88 28.07
CA LEU A 77 48.33 -10.59 29.29
C LEU A 77 48.58 -12.09 29.00
N LEU A 78 47.80 -12.73 28.16
CA LEU A 78 48.07 -14.11 27.72
C LEU A 78 49.38 -14.22 26.95
N SER A 79 49.75 -13.26 26.10
CA SER A 79 51.00 -13.25 25.39
C SER A 79 52.22 -13.06 26.32
N GLN A 80 51.99 -12.62 27.55
CA GLN A 80 52.98 -12.47 28.62
C GLN A 80 52.93 -13.63 29.63
N ASP A 81 52.22 -14.71 29.34
CA ASP A 81 51.97 -15.86 30.23
C ASP A 81 51.39 -15.47 31.60
N SER A 82 50.70 -14.31 31.71
CA SER A 82 50.19 -13.72 32.92
C SER A 82 48.75 -14.10 33.29
N ILE A 83 48.01 -14.78 32.37
CA ILE A 83 46.62 -15.27 32.62
C ILE A 83 46.38 -16.59 31.95
N ALA A 84 45.33 -17.30 32.43
CA ALA A 84 44.89 -18.54 31.81
C ALA A 84 44.14 -18.31 30.47
N ARG A 85 44.37 -19.15 29.48
CA ARG A 85 43.67 -19.12 28.18
C ARG A 85 42.15 -19.11 28.35
N GLN A 86 41.62 -19.87 29.34
CA GLN A 86 40.19 -19.95 29.65
C GLN A 86 39.56 -18.54 29.87
N GLN A 87 40.30 -17.60 30.49
CA GLN A 87 39.77 -16.24 30.72
C GLN A 87 39.62 -15.47 29.41
N VAL A 88 40.55 -15.65 28.46
CA VAL A 88 40.45 -15.03 27.14
C VAL A 88 39.25 -15.63 26.36
N ASP A 89 39.09 -16.94 26.39
CA ASP A 89 38.01 -17.62 25.71
C ASP A 89 36.64 -17.22 26.27
N THR A 90 36.52 -17.10 27.59
CA THR A 90 35.29 -16.62 28.27
C THR A 90 34.97 -15.17 27.85
N GLN A 91 35.99 -14.29 27.85
CA GLN A 91 35.78 -12.90 27.46
C GLN A 91 35.43 -12.77 25.95
N ALA A 92 36.03 -13.61 25.10
CA ALA A 92 35.67 -13.67 23.68
C ALA A 92 34.21 -14.11 23.47
N ALA A 93 33.74 -15.08 24.25
CA ALA A 93 32.32 -15.49 24.23
C ALA A 93 31.40 -14.34 24.67
N THR A 94 31.80 -13.61 25.73
CA THR A 94 31.06 -12.41 26.20
C THR A 94 30.94 -11.34 25.11
N VAL A 95 32.05 -11.03 24.42
CA VAL A 95 32.02 -10.09 23.30
C VAL A 95 31.05 -10.55 22.23
N LYS A 96 31.09 -11.82 21.85
CA LYS A 96 30.19 -12.36 20.83
C LYS A 96 28.72 -12.32 21.26
N GLN A 97 28.42 -12.57 22.54
CA GLN A 97 27.08 -12.44 23.08
C GLN A 97 26.60 -10.99 22.99
N LEU A 98 27.42 -10.01 23.38
CA LEU A 98 27.05 -8.59 23.32
C LEU A 98 26.91 -8.09 21.88
N GLU A 99 27.68 -8.63 20.94
CA GLU A 99 27.47 -8.36 19.50
C GLU A 99 26.09 -8.83 19.04
N GLY A 100 25.62 -9.98 19.50
CA GLY A 100 24.27 -10.44 19.28
C GLY A 100 23.20 -9.52 19.87
N THR A 101 23.43 -9.03 21.10
CA THR A 101 22.51 -8.07 21.76
C THR A 101 22.41 -6.76 20.99
N VAL A 102 23.54 -6.18 20.57
CA VAL A 102 23.59 -4.96 19.76
C VAL A 102 22.86 -5.18 18.42
N GLY A 103 23.01 -6.37 17.81
CA GLY A 103 22.27 -6.72 16.59
C GLY A 103 20.75 -6.76 16.81
N ALA A 104 20.30 -7.29 17.93
CA ALA A 104 18.88 -7.30 18.31
C ALA A 104 18.33 -5.88 18.55
N ASP A 105 19.10 -5.01 19.21
CA ASP A 105 18.71 -3.61 19.40
C ASP A 105 18.60 -2.84 18.10
N GLN A 106 19.50 -3.08 17.14
CA GLN A 106 19.42 -2.47 15.81
C GLN A 106 18.14 -2.89 15.09
N ALA A 107 17.76 -4.17 15.21
CA ALA A 107 16.50 -4.66 14.65
C ALA A 107 15.28 -4.01 15.33
N ALA A 108 15.34 -3.83 16.66
CA ALA A 108 14.29 -3.14 17.42
C ALA A 108 14.11 -1.67 16.98
N ILE A 109 15.20 -0.95 16.71
CA ILE A 109 15.15 0.40 16.13
C ILE A 109 14.50 0.36 14.73
N GLY A 110 14.87 -0.61 13.90
CA GLY A 110 14.25 -0.80 12.58
C GLY A 110 12.73 -0.94 12.67
N THR A 111 12.26 -1.79 13.59
CA THR A 111 10.82 -1.99 13.84
C THR A 111 10.14 -0.72 14.35
N ALA A 112 10.75 -0.01 15.31
CA ALA A 112 10.20 1.23 15.84
C ALA A 112 10.13 2.34 14.77
N ARG A 113 11.14 2.42 13.89
CA ARG A 113 11.14 3.34 12.74
C ARG A 113 10.01 3.04 11.77
N LEU A 114 9.85 1.77 11.40
CA LEU A 114 8.78 1.34 10.49
C LEU A 114 7.40 1.66 11.06
N ASN A 115 7.19 1.41 12.37
CA ASN A 115 5.95 1.76 13.03
C ASN A 115 5.71 3.28 13.02
N LEU A 116 6.75 4.09 13.20
CA LEU A 116 6.64 5.55 13.10
C LEU A 116 6.28 5.98 11.67
N GLU A 117 6.85 5.36 10.65
CA GLU A 117 6.50 5.61 9.24
C GLU A 117 5.04 5.27 8.96
N TYR A 118 4.52 4.17 9.51
CA TYR A 118 3.12 3.76 9.35
C TYR A 118 2.11 4.68 10.03
N THR A 119 2.54 5.57 10.93
CA THR A 119 1.65 6.62 11.45
C THR A 119 1.26 7.63 10.38
N ALA A 120 2.06 7.78 9.33
CA ALA A 120 1.78 8.64 8.19
C ALA A 120 1.01 7.86 7.11
N ILE A 121 -0.28 8.12 6.98
CA ILE A 121 -1.15 7.41 6.04
C ILE A 121 -1.14 8.13 4.71
N SER A 122 -0.58 7.48 3.69
CA SER A 122 -0.43 8.04 2.35
C SER A 122 -1.31 7.31 1.33
N ALA A 123 -1.58 8.00 0.21
CA ALA A 123 -2.35 7.46 -0.90
C ALA A 123 -1.61 6.30 -1.58
N PRO A 124 -2.18 5.09 -1.64
CA PRO A 124 -1.55 3.95 -2.32
C PRO A 124 -1.57 4.09 -3.84
N VAL A 125 -2.52 4.83 -4.37
CA VAL A 125 -2.72 5.07 -5.80
C VAL A 125 -3.08 6.54 -6.05
N SER A 126 -2.87 7.02 -7.28
CA SER A 126 -3.39 8.32 -7.70
C SER A 126 -4.85 8.18 -8.13
N GLY A 127 -5.69 9.18 -7.79
CA GLY A 127 -7.11 9.15 -8.14
C GLY A 127 -7.92 10.17 -7.35
N ARG A 128 -9.23 10.13 -7.48
CA ARG A 128 -10.14 10.97 -6.71
C ARG A 128 -10.42 10.30 -5.37
N ILE A 129 -10.18 11.03 -4.28
CA ILE A 129 -10.52 10.55 -2.93
C ILE A 129 -12.01 10.77 -2.66
N GLY A 130 -12.65 9.78 -2.06
CA GLY A 130 -14.06 9.82 -1.71
C GLY A 130 -14.33 10.57 -0.40
N LEU A 131 -15.48 10.25 0.19
CA LEU A 131 -15.90 10.81 1.48
C LEU A 131 -15.01 10.24 2.60
N ARG A 132 -14.81 11.04 3.62
CA ARG A 132 -14.09 10.69 4.84
C ARG A 132 -14.90 9.70 5.68
N GLN A 133 -14.26 8.63 6.11
CA GLN A 133 -14.87 7.58 6.94
C GLN A 133 -14.41 7.65 8.40
N ALA A 134 -13.34 8.41 8.66
CA ALA A 134 -12.81 8.65 10.01
C ALA A 134 -12.48 10.12 10.20
N ASP A 135 -12.78 10.65 11.38
CA ASP A 135 -12.55 12.04 11.77
C ASP A 135 -11.34 12.17 12.72
N ILE A 136 -10.84 13.39 12.85
CA ILE A 136 -9.81 13.73 13.84
C ILE A 136 -10.36 13.37 15.23
N GLY A 137 -9.54 12.68 16.03
CA GLY A 137 -9.94 12.16 17.35
C GLY A 137 -10.50 10.74 17.32
N ASN A 138 -10.89 10.20 16.17
CA ASN A 138 -11.33 8.81 16.08
C ASN A 138 -10.15 7.86 16.28
N TYR A 139 -10.42 6.75 16.96
CA TYR A 139 -9.46 5.65 17.07
C TYR A 139 -9.64 4.71 15.88
N VAL A 140 -8.57 4.46 15.14
CA VAL A 140 -8.57 3.61 13.93
C VAL A 140 -7.68 2.39 14.14
N THR A 141 -8.02 1.31 13.43
CA THR A 141 -7.28 0.04 13.48
C THR A 141 -7.06 -0.52 12.06
N PRO A 142 -6.07 -1.41 11.86
CA PRO A 142 -5.85 -2.07 10.57
C PRO A 142 -7.05 -2.91 10.09
N GLY A 143 -7.90 -3.36 11.02
CA GLY A 143 -9.08 -4.18 10.75
C GLY A 143 -10.33 -3.40 10.32
N ASP A 144 -10.31 -2.07 10.34
CA ASP A 144 -11.48 -1.26 9.99
C ASP A 144 -11.86 -1.45 8.52
N ALA A 145 -13.06 -1.97 8.31
CA ALA A 145 -13.54 -2.34 6.97
C ALA A 145 -13.62 -1.13 6.03
N ASN A 146 -14.06 0.02 6.53
CA ASN A 146 -14.25 1.24 5.74
C ASN A 146 -12.94 2.04 5.55
N GLY A 147 -11.95 1.81 6.42
CA GLY A 147 -10.70 2.57 6.41
C GLY A 147 -10.92 4.06 6.70
N ILE A 148 -10.07 4.91 6.14
CA ILE A 148 -10.14 6.37 6.30
C ILE A 148 -10.87 7.03 5.13
N ALA A 149 -10.64 6.53 3.91
CA ALA A 149 -11.30 6.96 2.68
C ALA A 149 -11.05 5.93 1.58
N VAL A 150 -11.81 6.03 0.49
CA VAL A 150 -11.59 5.25 -0.74
C VAL A 150 -11.02 6.17 -1.80
N ILE A 151 -9.95 5.75 -2.47
CA ILE A 151 -9.40 6.45 -3.64
C ILE A 151 -9.79 5.66 -4.88
N THR A 152 -10.41 6.34 -5.84
CA THR A 152 -10.89 5.75 -7.08
C THR A 152 -10.19 6.40 -8.25
N GLN A 153 -9.56 5.59 -9.10
CA GLN A 153 -9.00 6.09 -10.35
C GLN A 153 -10.12 6.25 -11.38
N THR A 154 -10.44 7.51 -11.71
CA THR A 154 -11.52 7.87 -12.62
C THR A 154 -11.06 8.16 -14.05
N SER A 155 -9.75 8.33 -14.28
CA SER A 155 -9.15 8.57 -15.59
C SER A 155 -7.83 7.78 -15.69
N PRO A 156 -7.72 6.86 -16.66
CA PRO A 156 -8.78 6.31 -17.50
C PRO A 156 -9.78 5.48 -16.70
N ILE A 157 -10.94 5.14 -17.31
CA ILE A 157 -12.02 4.36 -16.69
C ILE A 157 -12.49 3.28 -17.65
N ASP A 158 -12.99 2.17 -17.12
CA ASP A 158 -13.49 1.06 -17.92
C ASP A 158 -15.02 0.98 -17.82
N VAL A 159 -15.66 0.49 -18.89
CA VAL A 159 -17.07 0.13 -18.90
C VAL A 159 -17.14 -1.37 -19.13
N SER A 160 -17.82 -2.08 -18.22
CA SER A 160 -18.13 -3.50 -18.37
C SER A 160 -19.55 -3.66 -18.88
N PHE A 161 -19.75 -4.48 -19.92
CA PHE A 161 -21.05 -4.74 -20.53
C PHE A 161 -21.15 -6.19 -21.00
N ALA A 162 -22.37 -6.70 -21.08
CA ALA A 162 -22.64 -8.06 -21.53
C ALA A 162 -22.91 -8.11 -23.03
N LEU A 163 -22.30 -9.07 -23.71
CA LEU A 163 -22.52 -9.36 -25.12
C LEU A 163 -23.11 -10.77 -25.30
N PRO A 164 -24.20 -10.96 -26.07
CA PRO A 164 -24.70 -12.28 -26.39
C PRO A 164 -23.64 -13.14 -27.06
N GLN A 165 -23.58 -14.44 -26.72
CA GLN A 165 -22.58 -15.38 -27.24
C GLN A 165 -22.63 -15.49 -28.80
N ASP A 166 -23.79 -15.30 -29.42
CA ASP A 166 -23.95 -15.35 -30.85
C ASP A 166 -23.13 -14.29 -31.60
N ARG A 167 -22.76 -13.21 -30.92
CA ARG A 167 -21.93 -12.14 -31.50
C ARG A 167 -20.43 -12.42 -31.38
N LEU A 168 -20.02 -13.41 -30.61
CA LEU A 168 -18.60 -13.72 -30.36
C LEU A 168 -17.81 -14.07 -31.62
N PRO A 169 -18.31 -14.95 -32.55
CA PRO A 169 -17.53 -15.32 -33.73
C PRO A 169 -17.24 -14.13 -34.65
N ALA A 170 -18.18 -13.20 -34.77
CA ALA A 170 -18.02 -11.99 -35.57
C ALA A 170 -17.02 -11.02 -34.92
N LEU A 171 -17.10 -10.87 -33.60
CA LEU A 171 -16.21 -10.03 -32.84
C LEU A 171 -14.76 -10.56 -32.85
N GLN A 172 -14.59 -11.88 -32.63
CA GLN A 172 -13.26 -12.51 -32.65
C GLN A 172 -12.58 -12.37 -34.01
N ARG A 173 -13.30 -12.55 -35.10
CA ARG A 173 -12.77 -12.32 -36.47
C ARG A 173 -12.28 -10.89 -36.67
N ARG A 174 -13.01 -9.88 -36.14
CA ARG A 174 -12.60 -8.48 -36.21
C ARG A 174 -11.38 -8.18 -35.32
N LEU A 175 -11.30 -8.76 -34.15
CA LEU A 175 -10.13 -8.63 -33.28
C LEU A 175 -8.89 -9.29 -33.88
N ALA A 176 -9.05 -10.48 -34.50
CA ALA A 176 -7.95 -11.19 -35.14
C ALA A 176 -7.39 -10.44 -36.38
N SER A 177 -8.20 -9.62 -37.05
CA SER A 177 -7.75 -8.74 -38.14
C SER A 177 -7.00 -7.49 -37.68
N GLY A 178 -6.73 -7.33 -36.39
CA GLY A 178 -5.95 -6.20 -35.82
C GLY A 178 -6.72 -4.87 -35.77
N GLY A 179 -8.03 -4.87 -36.02
CA GLY A 179 -8.87 -3.67 -36.00
C GLY A 179 -9.13 -3.18 -34.57
N MET A 180 -8.82 -1.91 -34.26
CA MET A 180 -9.31 -1.28 -33.06
C MET A 180 -10.82 -1.04 -33.15
N LEU A 181 -11.58 -1.62 -32.24
CA LEU A 181 -13.02 -1.44 -32.18
C LEU A 181 -13.36 -0.19 -31.35
N ALA A 182 -13.90 0.83 -31.99
CA ALA A 182 -14.42 2.00 -31.30
C ALA A 182 -15.71 1.65 -30.56
N VAL A 183 -15.83 2.13 -29.32
CA VAL A 183 -17.00 1.95 -28.47
C VAL A 183 -17.48 3.34 -28.02
N GLN A 184 -18.79 3.52 -27.97
CA GLN A 184 -19.42 4.74 -27.48
C GLN A 184 -20.21 4.42 -26.22
N ALA A 185 -19.94 5.15 -25.14
CA ALA A 185 -20.80 5.18 -23.98
C ALA A 185 -21.88 6.24 -24.19
N ARG A 186 -23.13 5.85 -24.03
CA ARG A 186 -24.30 6.73 -24.18
C ARG A 186 -25.05 6.81 -22.86
N ASP A 187 -25.87 7.84 -22.71
CA ASP A 187 -26.80 7.96 -21.60
C ASP A 187 -27.87 6.84 -21.64
N GLN A 188 -28.65 6.69 -20.58
CA GLN A 188 -29.72 5.68 -20.50
C GLN A 188 -30.78 5.83 -21.57
N SER A 189 -31.00 7.04 -22.09
CA SER A 189 -31.94 7.30 -23.20
C SER A 189 -31.37 6.84 -24.55
N GLY A 190 -30.06 6.60 -24.65
CA GLY A 190 -29.34 6.30 -25.88
C GLY A 190 -29.16 7.51 -26.81
N ALA A 191 -29.64 8.67 -26.43
CA ALA A 191 -29.64 9.87 -27.28
C ALA A 191 -28.27 10.58 -27.25
N THR A 192 -27.65 10.70 -26.08
CA THR A 192 -26.42 11.50 -25.92
C THR A 192 -25.20 10.58 -25.81
N VAL A 193 -24.17 10.87 -26.62
CA VAL A 193 -22.86 10.23 -26.48
C VAL A 193 -22.12 10.92 -25.34
N LEU A 194 -21.88 10.18 -24.23
CA LEU A 194 -21.17 10.67 -23.07
C LEU A 194 -19.65 10.61 -23.27
N ALA A 195 -19.18 9.52 -23.87
CA ALA A 195 -17.74 9.35 -24.13
C ALA A 195 -17.48 8.40 -25.29
N ARG A 196 -16.30 8.54 -25.91
CA ARG A 196 -15.79 7.62 -26.92
C ARG A 196 -14.58 6.89 -26.36
N GLY A 197 -14.54 5.58 -26.57
CA GLY A 197 -13.47 4.73 -26.09
C GLY A 197 -13.14 3.61 -27.05
N ARG A 198 -12.35 2.68 -26.58
CA ARG A 198 -11.93 1.51 -27.36
C ARG A 198 -12.26 0.24 -26.62
N PHE A 199 -12.61 -0.77 -27.38
CA PHE A 199 -12.76 -2.12 -26.87
C PHE A 199 -11.42 -2.58 -26.26
N LEU A 200 -11.47 -3.19 -25.08
CA LEU A 200 -10.26 -3.64 -24.37
C LEU A 200 -10.12 -5.16 -24.44
N THR A 201 -11.12 -5.89 -23.94
CA THR A 201 -11.04 -7.36 -23.85
C THR A 201 -12.42 -7.98 -23.65
N LEU A 202 -12.48 -9.29 -23.86
CA LEU A 202 -13.56 -10.18 -23.44
C LEU A 202 -13.14 -10.95 -22.18
N ASP A 203 -14.09 -11.35 -21.39
CA ASP A 203 -13.90 -12.36 -20.36
C ASP A 203 -13.59 -13.73 -21.02
N ASN A 204 -12.93 -14.60 -20.30
CA ASN A 204 -12.58 -15.95 -20.74
C ASN A 204 -13.72 -16.98 -20.54
N GLN A 205 -14.84 -16.56 -19.94
CA GLN A 205 -15.98 -17.42 -19.63
C GLN A 205 -17.28 -16.80 -20.11
N ILE A 206 -18.20 -17.67 -20.56
CA ILE A 206 -19.59 -17.32 -20.83
C ILE A 206 -20.39 -17.58 -19.58
N ASP A 207 -21.20 -16.65 -19.18
CA ASP A 207 -22.20 -16.83 -18.15
C ASP A 207 -23.31 -17.75 -18.70
N ALA A 208 -23.34 -18.98 -18.21
CA ALA A 208 -24.28 -19.99 -18.68
C ALA A 208 -25.74 -19.67 -18.36
N ALA A 209 -26.00 -18.86 -17.32
CA ALA A 209 -27.37 -18.47 -16.92
C ALA A 209 -27.96 -17.44 -17.90
N SER A 210 -27.13 -16.55 -18.41
CA SER A 210 -27.57 -15.46 -19.31
C SER A 210 -27.19 -15.68 -20.78
N GLY A 211 -26.35 -16.66 -21.11
CA GLY A 211 -25.80 -16.85 -22.43
C GLY A 211 -24.96 -15.66 -22.95
N THR A 212 -24.34 -14.93 -22.05
CA THR A 212 -23.57 -13.73 -22.39
C THR A 212 -22.12 -13.85 -21.96
N VAL A 213 -21.25 -13.09 -22.61
CA VAL A 213 -19.84 -12.89 -22.21
C VAL A 213 -19.66 -11.45 -21.76
N LYS A 214 -18.91 -11.26 -20.67
CA LYS A 214 -18.53 -9.90 -20.22
C LYS A 214 -17.46 -9.33 -21.15
N ALA A 215 -17.67 -8.09 -21.56
CA ALA A 215 -16.74 -7.31 -22.35
C ALA A 215 -16.35 -6.05 -21.58
N LYS A 216 -15.14 -5.55 -21.83
CA LYS A 216 -14.66 -4.29 -21.28
C LYS A 216 -14.23 -3.35 -22.40
N ALA A 217 -14.57 -2.08 -22.24
CA ALA A 217 -14.07 -1.00 -23.07
C ALA A 217 -13.44 0.07 -22.19
N ARG A 218 -12.38 0.70 -22.66
CA ARG A 218 -11.63 1.75 -21.95
C ARG A 218 -11.90 3.12 -22.52
N PHE A 219 -12.08 4.09 -21.65
CA PHE A 219 -12.34 5.48 -21.94
C PHE A 219 -11.33 6.35 -21.19
N ASP A 220 -10.82 7.38 -21.82
CA ASP A 220 -9.81 8.27 -21.17
C ASP A 220 -10.43 9.09 -20.03
N ASN A 221 -11.71 9.49 -20.18
CA ASN A 221 -12.51 10.17 -19.16
C ASN A 221 -11.80 11.38 -18.49
N ALA A 222 -11.07 12.15 -19.30
CA ALA A 222 -10.34 13.32 -18.79
C ALA A 222 -11.28 14.44 -18.32
N ASP A 223 -12.47 14.52 -18.90
CA ASP A 223 -13.54 15.46 -18.56
C ASP A 223 -14.41 15.00 -17.37
N GLY A 224 -14.26 13.76 -16.90
CA GLY A 224 -15.05 13.17 -15.82
C GLY A 224 -16.51 12.90 -16.18
N ALA A 225 -16.86 12.79 -17.45
CA ALA A 225 -18.23 12.57 -17.94
C ALA A 225 -18.78 11.19 -17.50
N LEU A 226 -17.91 10.19 -17.30
CA LEU A 226 -18.27 8.88 -16.79
C LEU A 226 -17.97 8.78 -15.31
N PHE A 227 -18.98 8.42 -14.53
CA PHE A 227 -18.86 8.28 -13.09
C PHE A 227 -18.87 6.80 -12.67
N PRO A 228 -18.04 6.36 -11.70
CA PRO A 228 -18.04 4.98 -11.20
C PRO A 228 -19.42 4.50 -10.82
N ASN A 229 -19.77 3.28 -11.19
CA ASN A 229 -21.07 2.61 -11.00
C ASN A 229 -22.23 3.22 -11.81
N GLN A 230 -21.99 4.20 -12.68
CA GLN A 230 -22.99 4.72 -13.60
C GLN A 230 -23.40 3.66 -14.63
N PHE A 231 -24.67 3.59 -14.98
CA PHE A 231 -25.16 2.79 -16.10
C PHE A 231 -25.11 3.60 -17.39
N VAL A 232 -24.62 2.97 -18.46
CA VAL A 232 -24.46 3.55 -19.79
C VAL A 232 -24.86 2.57 -20.86
#